data_7ce9aedabc642974e9f6162a09ea64c6
#
_entry.id   7ce9aedabc642974e9f6162a09ea64c6
#
_cell.length_a   1.000
_cell.length_b   1.000
_cell.length_c   1.000
_cell.angle_alpha   90.00
_cell.angle_beta   90.00
_cell.angle_gamma   90.00
#
_symmetry.space_group_name_H-M   'P 1'
#
loop_
_entity.id
_entity.type
_entity.pdbx_description
1 polymer ?
#
loop_
_entity_poly.entity_id
_entity_poly.type
_entity_poly.pdbx_seq_one_letter_code
_entity_poly.pdbx_strand_id
1 'polypeptide(L)' 'MRDHNYYNHSENHEAQYHLRKNNLKQTQNNIDILNKLTPSYATHKEVDKIIKKNL' A
#
# COMPACT_ATOMS: atom_id res chain seq x y z
N MET A 1 -4.12 11.92 -17.83
CA MET A 1 -4.14 10.89 -16.93
C MET A 1 -3.26 11.02 -15.72
N ARG A 2 -3.70 10.48 -14.69
CA ARG A 2 -3.02 10.69 -13.45
C ARG A 2 -2.47 9.42 -12.92
N ASP A 3 -1.19 9.33 -12.88
CA ASP A 3 -0.54 8.17 -12.30
C ASP A 3 -0.75 8.09 -10.81
N HIS A 4 -1.03 9.21 -10.17
CA HIS A 4 -1.20 9.19 -8.73
C HIS A 4 -2.47 8.48 -8.29
N ASN A 5 -3.31 8.04 -9.22
CA ASN A 5 -4.44 7.20 -8.88
C ASN A 5 -4.01 5.77 -8.55
N TYR A 6 -2.80 5.41 -8.94
CA TYR A 6 -2.31 4.06 -8.70
C TYR A 6 -1.23 4.07 -7.63
N TYR A 7 -1.21 2.98 -6.86
CA TYR A 7 -0.21 2.81 -5.83
C TYR A 7 1.17 2.66 -6.45
N ASN A 8 2.13 3.43 -5.96
CA ASN A 8 3.47 3.41 -6.50
C ASN A 8 4.39 2.55 -5.63
N HIS A 9 4.77 1.38 -6.15
CA HIS A 9 5.60 0.44 -5.41
C HIS A 9 7.01 0.94 -5.15
N SER A 10 7.48 1.88 -5.93
CA SER A 10 8.84 2.37 -5.77
C SER A 10 8.95 3.47 -4.72
N GLU A 11 7.85 3.86 -4.10
CA GLU A 11 7.86 4.90 -3.08
C GLU A 11 7.36 4.37 -1.76
N ASN A 12 8.28 4.17 -0.83
CA ASN A 12 7.95 3.62 0.47
C ASN A 12 6.97 4.47 1.26
N HIS A 13 6.99 5.78 1.07
CA HIS A 13 6.11 6.62 1.86
C HIS A 13 4.64 6.43 1.50
N GLU A 14 4.33 5.94 0.32
CA GLU A 14 2.95 5.60 -0.01
C GLU A 14 2.50 4.39 0.80
N ALA A 15 3.36 3.39 0.91
CA ALA A 15 3.06 2.24 1.75
C ALA A 15 2.91 2.65 3.20
N GLN A 16 3.79 3.52 3.69
CA GLN A 16 3.72 4.02 5.05
C GLN A 16 2.41 4.75 5.30
N TYR A 17 1.98 5.55 4.34
CA TYR A 17 0.72 6.28 4.45
C TYR A 17 -0.46 5.32 4.62
N HIS A 18 -0.53 4.30 3.78
CA HIS A 18 -1.63 3.36 3.84
C HIS A 18 -1.61 2.51 5.12
N LEU A 19 -0.43 2.13 5.56
CA LEU A 19 -0.30 1.39 6.81
C LEU A 19 -0.76 2.22 7.99
N ARG A 20 -0.32 3.48 8.06
CA ARG A 20 -0.70 4.36 9.14
C ARG A 20 -2.20 4.63 9.14
N LYS A 21 -2.75 4.82 7.96
CA LYS A 21 -4.18 5.07 7.80
C LYS A 21 -5.01 3.92 8.36
N ASN A 22 -4.47 2.72 8.32
CA ASN A 22 -5.14 1.53 8.82
C ASN A 22 -4.66 1.11 10.20
N ASN A 23 -3.96 1.98 10.90
CA ASN A 23 -3.48 1.75 12.28
C ASN A 23 -2.49 0.61 12.38
N LEU A 24 -1.67 0.44 11.35
CA LEU A 24 -0.64 -0.59 11.33
C LEU A 24 0.73 0.05 11.45
N LYS A 25 1.69 -0.74 11.93
CA LYS A 25 3.06 -0.28 12.04
C LYS A 25 3.69 -0.14 10.67
N GLN A 26 4.48 0.92 10.50
CA GLN A 26 5.11 1.24 9.22
C GLN A 26 6.51 0.64 9.16
N THR A 27 6.63 -0.64 9.47
CA THR A 27 7.91 -1.32 9.41
C THR A 27 8.24 -1.74 7.99
N GLN A 28 9.53 -1.96 7.72
CA GLN A 28 9.94 -2.41 6.40
C GLN A 28 9.29 -3.75 6.07
N ASN A 29 9.13 -4.61 7.07
CA ASN A 29 8.48 -5.89 6.87
C ASN A 29 7.05 -5.72 6.36
N ASN A 30 6.29 -4.82 6.97
CA ASN A 30 4.92 -4.57 6.55
C ASN A 30 4.88 -3.93 5.16
N ILE A 31 5.83 -3.05 4.88
CA ILE A 31 5.93 -2.44 3.55
C ILE A 31 6.19 -3.52 2.50
N ASP A 32 7.10 -4.44 2.78
CA ASP A 32 7.43 -5.50 1.85
C ASP A 32 6.23 -6.41 1.60
N ILE A 33 5.51 -6.75 2.66
CA ILE A 33 4.32 -7.59 2.55
C ILE A 33 3.27 -6.88 1.70
N LEU A 34 3.04 -5.62 1.97
CA LEU A 34 2.05 -4.84 1.22
C LEU A 34 2.42 -4.79 -0.27
N ASN A 35 3.68 -4.50 -0.58
CA ASN A 35 4.12 -4.43 -1.96
C ASN A 35 3.98 -5.77 -2.67
N LYS A 36 4.21 -6.86 -1.95
CA LYS A 36 4.10 -8.19 -2.50
C LYS A 36 2.65 -8.56 -2.85
N LEU A 37 1.72 -8.11 -2.01
CA LEU A 37 0.31 -8.42 -2.19
C LEU A 37 -0.37 -7.50 -3.19
N THR A 38 0.19 -6.34 -3.44
CA THR A 38 -0.44 -5.31 -4.24
C THR A 38 0.02 -5.40 -5.69
N PRO A 39 -0.90 -5.58 -6.65
CA PRO A 39 -0.52 -5.59 -8.06
C PRO A 39 -0.06 -4.19 -8.50
N SER A 40 0.72 -4.15 -9.56
CA SER A 40 1.30 -2.90 -10.03
C SER A 40 0.26 -1.90 -10.53
N TYR A 41 -0.93 -2.37 -10.84
CA TYR A 41 -2.00 -1.52 -11.35
C TYR A 41 -3.07 -1.23 -10.29
N ALA A 42 -2.81 -1.54 -9.04
CA ALA A 42 -3.80 -1.34 -7.99
C ALA A 42 -3.98 0.14 -7.68
N THR A 43 -5.21 0.54 -7.48
CA THR A 43 -5.52 1.90 -7.04
C THR A 43 -5.33 2.00 -5.53
N HIS A 44 -5.31 3.22 -5.01
CA HIS A 44 -5.19 3.42 -3.57
C HIS A 44 -6.35 2.79 -2.80
N LYS A 45 -7.54 2.79 -3.40
CA LYS A 45 -8.68 2.13 -2.79
C LYS A 45 -8.45 0.64 -2.64
N GLU A 46 -7.89 0.02 -3.66
CA GLU A 46 -7.62 -1.41 -3.63
C GLU A 46 -6.53 -1.75 -2.63
N VAL A 47 -5.54 -0.87 -2.49
CA VAL A 47 -4.50 -1.07 -1.48
C VAL A 47 -5.11 -1.12 -0.08
N ASP A 48 -6.02 -0.22 0.22
CA ASP A 48 -6.68 -0.23 1.52
C ASP A 48 -7.46 -1.52 1.76
N LYS A 49 -8.12 -2.03 0.72
CA LYS A 49 -8.83 -3.30 0.84
C LYS A 49 -7.87 -4.47 1.10
N ILE A 50 -6.75 -4.46 0.41
CA ILE A 50 -5.75 -5.51 0.59
C ILE A 50 -5.24 -5.49 2.03
N ILE A 51 -4.97 -4.32 2.57
CA ILE A 51 -4.49 -4.19 3.94
C ILE A 51 -5.52 -4.74 4.92
N LYS A 52 -6.76 -4.33 4.77
CA LYS A 52 -7.81 -4.76 5.69
C LYS A 52 -8.04 -6.27 5.64
N LYS A 53 -7.81 -6.85 4.48
CA LYS A 53 -8.07 -8.28 4.30
C LYS A 53 -6.90 -9.14 4.76
N ASN A 54 -5.66 -8.66 4.60
CA ASN A 54 -4.47 -9.49 4.80
C ASN A 54 -3.60 -9.04 5.98
N LEU A 55 -3.71 -7.84 6.39
CA LEU A 55 -2.91 -7.29 7.46
C LEU A 55 -3.79 -6.87 8.63
#